data_3e0097f82d5285dca8325228fe569d38
#
_entry.id   3e0097f82d5285dca8325228fe569d38
#
_cell.length_a   1.000
_cell.length_b   1.000
_cell.length_c   1.000
_cell.angle_alpha   90.00
_cell.angle_beta   90.00
_cell.angle_gamma   90.00
#
_symmetry.space_group_name_H-M   'P 1'
#
loop_
_entity.id
_entity.type
_entity.pdbx_description
1 polymer ?
#
loop_
_entity_poly.entity_id
_entity_poly.type
_entity_poly.pdbx_seq_one_letter_code
_entity_poly.pdbx_strand_id
1 'polypeptide(L)'
;MPSKIELCSTDEVAVGTALKVEKEGLVLAVFNVDGEFYVLDDLCTHGPGSLSEGYIEGDVVECNFHNGQFNIRTGEVVMPPCMIPAKTYRTTVENGKVVIEV
;
A
#
# COMPACT_ATOMS: atom_id res chain seq x y z
N MET A 1 -21.33 10.11 -2.58
CA MET A 1 -20.26 10.63 -3.48
C MET A 1 -18.91 10.19 -2.94
N PRO A 2 -18.04 9.70 -3.80
CA PRO A 2 -16.70 9.35 -3.32
C PRO A 2 -15.95 10.61 -2.89
N SER A 3 -15.23 10.50 -1.82
CA SER A 3 -14.37 11.57 -1.33
C SER A 3 -12.94 11.26 -1.76
N LYS A 4 -12.20 12.33 -2.07
CA LYS A 4 -10.78 12.17 -2.40
C LYS A 4 -9.94 12.61 -1.20
N ILE A 5 -8.89 11.83 -0.93
CA ILE A 5 -7.94 12.14 0.14
C ILE A 5 -6.56 12.24 -0.48
N GLU A 6 -5.91 13.38 -0.30
CA GLU A 6 -4.54 13.59 -0.73
C GLU A 6 -3.62 13.02 0.35
N LEU A 7 -2.77 12.07 -0.02
CA LEU A 7 -1.95 11.35 0.94
C LEU A 7 -0.54 11.92 1.08
N CYS A 8 0.13 12.14 -0.02
CA CYS A 8 1.52 12.59 0.00
C CYS A 8 1.91 13.09 -1.39
N SER A 9 3.12 13.67 -1.46
CA SER A 9 3.71 14.05 -2.74
C SER A 9 4.35 12.82 -3.38
N THR A 10 4.33 12.75 -4.71
CA THR A 10 4.98 11.65 -5.43
C THR A 10 6.48 11.58 -5.12
N ASP A 11 7.10 12.73 -4.80
CA ASP A 11 8.53 12.79 -4.46
C ASP A 11 8.87 12.13 -3.13
N GLU A 12 7.87 11.87 -2.30
CA GLU A 12 8.11 11.27 -0.97
C GLU A 12 8.24 9.75 -1.02
N VAL A 13 7.90 9.14 -2.17
CA VAL A 13 7.93 7.68 -2.31
C VAL A 13 8.78 7.31 -3.52
N ALA A 14 10.03 6.97 -3.27
CA ALA A 14 10.95 6.56 -4.34
C ALA A 14 10.55 5.21 -4.92
N VAL A 15 10.95 4.95 -6.16
CA VAL A 15 10.68 3.67 -6.83
C VAL A 15 11.18 2.50 -5.96
N GLY A 16 10.33 1.51 -5.78
CA GLY A 16 10.66 0.32 -4.98
C GLY A 16 10.54 0.51 -3.48
N THR A 17 9.91 1.60 -3.03
CA THR A 17 9.74 1.86 -1.59
C THR A 17 8.27 2.06 -1.25
N ALA A 18 7.99 2.13 0.05
CA ALA A 18 6.66 2.40 0.57
C ALA A 18 6.72 3.49 1.64
N LEU A 19 5.61 4.22 1.78
CA LEU A 19 5.47 5.24 2.80
C LEU A 19 4.19 4.96 3.58
N LYS A 20 4.28 4.98 4.90
CA LYS A 20 3.11 4.85 5.76
C LYS A 20 2.45 6.22 5.92
N VAL A 21 1.15 6.29 5.64
CA VAL A 21 0.38 7.53 5.76
C VAL A 21 -0.82 7.28 6.66
N GLU A 22 -1.00 8.14 7.66
CA GLU A 22 -2.16 8.10 8.54
C GLU A 22 -2.98 9.36 8.30
N LYS A 23 -4.19 9.20 7.78
CA LYS A 23 -5.09 10.30 7.49
C LYS A 23 -6.54 9.87 7.67
N GLU A 24 -7.33 10.74 8.27
CA GLU A 24 -8.79 10.57 8.42
C GLU A 24 -9.19 9.19 8.97
N GLY A 25 -8.42 8.72 9.96
CA GLY A 25 -8.70 7.43 10.60
C GLY A 25 -8.18 6.22 9.84
N LEU A 26 -7.53 6.44 8.69
CA LEU A 26 -6.98 5.36 7.88
C LEU A 26 -5.47 5.27 8.09
N VAL A 27 -4.96 4.05 8.13
CA VAL A 27 -3.52 3.79 8.16
C VAL A 27 -3.18 3.07 6.86
N LEU A 28 -2.43 3.72 5.99
CA LEU A 28 -2.25 3.30 4.61
C LEU A 28 -0.78 3.13 4.27
N ALA A 29 -0.50 2.21 3.34
CA ALA A 29 0.82 2.05 2.75
C ALA A 29 0.75 2.52 1.30
N VAL A 30 1.58 3.49 0.96
CA VAL A 30 1.69 4.01 -0.40
C VAL A 30 2.93 3.41 -1.03
N PHE A 31 2.76 2.71 -2.14
CA PHE A 31 3.85 2.02 -2.83
C PHE A 31 4.14 2.67 -4.18
N ASN A 32 5.41 2.75 -4.54
CA ASN A 32 5.83 3.16 -5.88
C ASN A 32 6.43 1.94 -6.57
N VAL A 33 5.70 1.38 -7.54
CA VAL A 33 6.15 0.23 -8.33
C VAL A 33 6.41 0.73 -9.75
N ASP A 34 7.67 0.82 -10.11
CA ASP A 34 8.11 1.28 -11.44
C ASP A 34 7.51 2.63 -11.86
N GLY A 35 7.30 3.52 -10.90
CA GLY A 35 6.74 4.85 -11.19
C GLY A 35 5.22 4.92 -11.10
N GLU A 36 4.56 3.80 -10.85
CA GLU A 36 3.12 3.76 -10.62
C GLU A 36 2.83 3.64 -9.13
N PHE A 37 1.81 4.36 -8.67
CA PHE A 37 1.50 4.41 -7.24
C PHE A 37 0.29 3.54 -6.91
N TYR A 38 0.43 2.77 -5.85
CA TYR A 38 -0.62 1.88 -5.34
C TYR A 38 -0.77 2.10 -3.85
N VAL A 39 -1.99 2.02 -3.34
CA VAL A 39 -2.27 2.21 -1.92
C VAL A 39 -3.04 1.01 -1.39
N LEU A 40 -2.52 0.43 -0.32
CA LEU A 40 -3.16 -0.67 0.41
C LEU A 40 -3.32 -0.25 1.87
N ASP A 41 -4.23 -0.93 2.58
CA ASP A 41 -4.22 -0.81 4.04
C ASP A 41 -2.85 -1.25 4.54
N ASP A 42 -2.29 -0.51 5.46
CA ASP A 42 -0.96 -0.82 6.00
C ASP A 42 -0.97 -2.05 6.89
N LEU A 43 -2.07 -2.29 7.58
CA LEU A 43 -2.17 -3.44 8.48
C LEU A 43 -2.20 -4.74 7.69
N CYS A 44 -1.29 -5.65 8.03
CA CYS A 44 -1.29 -6.98 7.45
C CYS A 44 -2.55 -7.74 7.90
N THR A 45 -3.25 -8.39 6.98
CA THR A 45 -4.53 -9.01 7.26
C THR A 45 -4.46 -10.21 8.21
N HIS A 46 -3.28 -10.79 8.41
CA HIS A 46 -3.13 -11.97 9.26
C HIS A 46 -2.55 -11.67 10.64
N GLY A 47 -2.26 -10.43 10.96
CA GLY A 47 -1.68 -10.11 12.25
C GLY A 47 -1.18 -8.68 12.33
N PRO A 48 -0.36 -8.36 13.33
CA PRO A 48 0.05 -6.99 13.63
C PRO A 48 1.13 -6.42 12.73
N GLY A 49 1.43 -7.06 11.61
CA GLY A 49 2.46 -6.56 10.69
C GLY A 49 2.06 -5.27 9.98
N SER A 50 3.06 -4.56 9.47
CA SER A 50 2.89 -3.32 8.71
C SER A 50 3.46 -3.52 7.31
N LEU A 51 2.63 -3.37 6.29
CA LEU A 51 3.07 -3.58 4.90
C LEU A 51 4.08 -2.52 4.46
N SER A 52 3.95 -1.28 4.95
CA SER A 52 4.91 -0.23 4.60
C SER A 52 6.31 -0.51 5.14
N GLU A 53 6.42 -1.34 6.17
CA GLU A 53 7.71 -1.74 6.74
C GLU A 53 8.18 -3.10 6.20
N GLY A 54 7.44 -3.65 5.25
CA GLY A 54 7.76 -4.94 4.66
C GLY A 54 8.84 -4.86 3.60
N TYR A 55 9.20 -6.02 3.08
CA TYR A 55 10.16 -6.14 2.01
C TYR A 55 9.45 -6.13 0.67
N ILE A 56 9.89 -5.25 -0.23
CA ILE A 56 9.28 -5.09 -1.55
C ILE A 56 10.20 -5.68 -2.61
N GLU A 57 9.63 -6.54 -3.46
CA GLU A 57 10.34 -7.09 -4.60
C GLU A 57 9.39 -7.04 -5.81
N GLY A 58 9.71 -6.17 -6.76
CA GLY A 58 8.86 -5.96 -7.92
C GLY A 58 7.48 -5.43 -7.49
N ASP A 59 6.44 -6.19 -7.78
CA ASP A 59 5.06 -5.84 -7.41
C ASP A 59 4.53 -6.66 -6.23
N VAL A 60 5.43 -7.29 -5.48
CA VAL A 60 5.07 -8.11 -4.31
C VAL A 60 5.64 -7.46 -3.05
N VAL A 61 4.84 -7.36 -2.00
CA VAL A 61 5.29 -6.94 -0.68
C VAL A 61 5.18 -8.10 0.29
N GLU A 62 6.27 -8.33 1.04
CA GLU A 62 6.31 -9.33 2.08
C GLU A 62 6.09 -8.63 3.43
N CYS A 63 5.07 -9.09 4.17
CA CYS A 63 4.77 -8.54 5.49
C CYS A 63 5.96 -8.71 6.41
N ASN A 64 6.27 -7.69 7.22
CA ASN A 64 7.36 -7.75 8.18
C ASN A 64 7.06 -8.67 9.38
N PHE A 65 5.91 -9.30 9.38
CA PHE A 65 5.48 -10.23 10.43
C PHE A 65 4.98 -11.52 9.79
N HIS A 66 5.63 -12.64 10.04
CA HIS A 66 5.31 -13.96 9.51
C HIS A 66 5.57 -14.17 8.01
N ASN A 67 6.17 -13.20 7.33
CA ASN A 67 6.59 -13.33 5.93
C ASN A 67 5.50 -13.67 4.90
N GLY A 68 4.24 -13.31 5.20
CA GLY A 68 3.18 -13.44 4.22
C GLY A 68 3.36 -12.41 3.10
N GLN A 69 2.92 -12.75 1.88
CA GLN A 69 3.11 -11.88 0.73
C GLN A 69 1.81 -11.50 0.05
N PHE A 70 1.77 -10.27 -0.43
CA PHE A 70 0.63 -9.71 -1.18
C PHE A 70 1.11 -9.11 -2.49
N ASN A 71 0.26 -9.18 -3.51
CA ASN A 71 0.49 -8.44 -4.74
C ASN A 71 0.12 -6.97 -4.50
N ILE A 72 1.06 -6.06 -4.73
CA ILE A 72 0.84 -4.64 -4.48
C ILE A 72 -0.22 -4.06 -5.40
N ARG A 73 -0.29 -4.52 -6.64
CA ARG A 73 -1.22 -3.97 -7.64
C ARG A 73 -2.67 -4.36 -7.38
N THR A 74 -2.89 -5.56 -6.85
CA THR A 74 -4.24 -6.12 -6.71
C THR A 74 -4.66 -6.38 -5.27
N GLY A 75 -3.72 -6.43 -4.34
CA GLY A 75 -3.98 -6.80 -2.95
C GLY A 75 -4.12 -8.29 -2.73
N GLU A 76 -4.03 -9.10 -3.80
CA GLU A 76 -4.21 -10.54 -3.68
C GLU A 76 -3.10 -11.20 -2.88
N VAL A 77 -3.46 -12.27 -2.18
CA VAL A 77 -2.49 -13.07 -1.42
C VAL A 77 -1.58 -13.82 -2.40
N VAL A 78 -0.27 -13.71 -2.18
CA VAL A 78 0.73 -14.42 -2.97
C VAL A 78 1.28 -15.61 -2.18
N MET A 79 1.52 -15.43 -0.88
CA MET A 79 2.09 -16.48 -0.03
C MET A 79 1.43 -16.50 1.36
N PRO A 80 1.17 -17.72 1.92
CA PRO A 80 0.69 -17.80 3.30
C PRO A 80 1.76 -17.28 4.27
N PRO A 81 1.42 -16.95 5.52
CA PRO A 81 0.15 -17.25 6.17
C PRO A 81 -0.98 -16.28 5.88
N CYS A 82 -0.79 -15.31 4.97
CA CYS A 82 -1.87 -14.42 4.58
C CYS A 82 -2.94 -15.22 3.85
N MET A 83 -4.19 -15.07 4.26
CA MET A 83 -5.31 -15.79 3.66
C MET A 83 -6.39 -14.83 3.16
N ILE A 84 -6.35 -13.59 3.62
CA ILE A 84 -7.32 -12.57 3.27
C ILE A 84 -6.59 -11.51 2.45
N PRO A 85 -7.10 -11.14 1.26
CA PRO A 85 -6.46 -10.10 0.46
C PRO A 85 -6.36 -8.78 1.21
N ALA A 86 -5.34 -8.00 0.90
CA ALA A 86 -5.20 -6.66 1.43
C ALA A 86 -6.20 -5.74 0.75
N LYS A 87 -6.76 -4.79 1.50
CA LYS A 87 -7.69 -3.84 0.92
C LYS A 87 -6.93 -2.84 0.05
N THR A 88 -7.37 -2.66 -1.18
CA THR A 88 -6.80 -1.69 -2.11
C THR A 88 -7.66 -0.44 -2.17
N TYR A 89 -7.08 0.66 -2.61
CA TYR A 89 -7.76 1.93 -2.79
C TYR A 89 -7.55 2.42 -4.22
N ARG A 90 -8.60 3.00 -4.79
CA ARG A 90 -8.50 3.61 -6.12
C ARG A 90 -7.56 4.79 -6.01
N THR A 91 -6.45 4.73 -6.74
CA THR A 91 -5.35 5.68 -6.60
C THR A 91 -5.13 6.44 -7.89
N THR A 92 -4.96 7.76 -7.78
CA THR A 92 -4.59 8.61 -8.91
C THR A 92 -3.47 9.54 -8.49
N VAL A 93 -2.79 10.13 -9.48
CA VAL A 93 -1.79 11.16 -9.23
C VAL A 93 -2.35 12.45 -9.80
N GLU A 94 -2.50 13.45 -8.94
CA GLU A 94 -3.05 14.76 -9.32
C GLU A 94 -2.11 15.86 -8.83
N ASN A 95 -1.61 16.66 -9.76
CA ASN A 95 -0.69 17.77 -9.42
C ASN A 95 0.52 17.35 -8.58
N GLY A 96 1.11 16.18 -8.89
CA GLY A 96 2.25 15.66 -8.15
C GLY A 96 1.92 15.09 -6.79
N LYS A 97 0.64 14.81 -6.52
CA LYS A 97 0.18 14.25 -5.26
C LYS A 97 -0.47 12.90 -5.48
N VAL A 98 -0.26 11.98 -4.54
CA VAL A 98 -0.93 10.68 -4.54
C VAL A 98 -2.27 10.86 -3.84
N VAL A 99 -3.35 10.55 -4.56
CA VAL A 99 -4.73 10.77 -4.10
C VAL A 99 -5.50 9.46 -4.18
N ILE A 100 -6.30 9.18 -3.17
CA ILE A 100 -7.20 8.01 -3.17
C ILE A 100 -8.65 8.45 -3.14
N GLU A 101 -9.54 7.55 -3.57
CA GLU A 101 -10.98 7.72 -3.43
C GLU A 101 -11.49 6.76 -2.35
N VAL A 102 -12.29 7.30 -1.47
CA VAL A 102 -12.90 6.52 -0.38
C VAL A 102 -14.42 6.66 -0.36
#